data_44dadd3969c7f383cf2b4b4d80ffb765
#
_entry.id   44dadd3969c7f383cf2b4b4d80ffb765
#
_cell.length_a   1.000
_cell.length_b   1.000
_cell.length_c   1.000
_cell.angle_alpha   90.00
_cell.angle_beta   90.00
_cell.angle_gamma   90.00
#
_symmetry.space_group_name_H-M   'P 1'
#
loop_
_entity.id
_entity.type
_entity.pdbx_description
1 polymer ?
#
loop_
_entity_poly.entity_id
_entity_poly.type
_entity_poly.pdbx_seq_one_letter_code
_entity_poly.pdbx_strand_id
1 'polypeptide(L)'
;RADVVVVSIFVNPMQFDRPEDLARYPRTLQEDCEKLNKRKVDLVFAPSVKEIYPNGTETHTYVDVPGLSTMLEGASRPGHFRGVSTIVSKLFNLVQPDIACFGDKEFQHLALLRKMVADMGFDIEVV
;
A
#
# COMPACT_ATOMS: atom_id res chain seq x y z
N ARG A 1 6.09 16.92 12.38
CA ARG A 1 6.87 17.25 11.20
C ARG A 1 6.05 17.51 9.93
N ALA A 2 4.83 17.03 9.88
CA ALA A 2 3.89 17.27 8.80
C ALA A 2 2.73 18.13 9.32
N ASP A 3 2.20 19.02 8.47
CA ASP A 3 1.09 19.87 8.82
C ASP A 3 -0.21 19.08 8.89
N VAL A 4 -0.37 18.08 8.00
CA VAL A 4 -1.54 17.21 7.94
C VAL A 4 -1.06 15.76 7.90
N VAL A 5 -1.63 14.94 8.75
CA VAL A 5 -1.30 13.52 8.82
C VAL A 5 -2.50 12.70 8.34
N VAL A 6 -2.28 11.93 7.28
CA VAL A 6 -3.27 11.03 6.69
C VAL A 6 -2.79 9.59 6.87
N VAL A 7 -3.66 8.73 7.37
CA VAL A 7 -3.37 7.30 7.47
C VAL A 7 -4.33 6.55 6.55
N SER A 8 -3.78 5.70 5.68
CA SER A 8 -4.60 4.83 4.84
C SER A 8 -4.77 3.46 5.51
N ILE A 9 -5.99 2.96 5.46
CA ILE A 9 -6.32 1.61 5.94
C ILE A 9 -7.02 0.88 4.80
N PHE A 10 -6.35 -0.12 4.24
CA PHE A 10 -6.90 -0.87 3.13
C PHE A 10 -6.28 -2.26 3.07
N VAL A 11 -7.13 -3.27 3.05
CA VAL A 11 -6.70 -4.66 2.85
C VAL A 11 -6.73 -4.93 1.35
N ASN A 12 -5.56 -4.90 0.73
CA ASN A 12 -5.42 -4.96 -0.73
C ASN A 12 -5.53 -6.40 -1.25
N PRO A 13 -6.61 -6.76 -1.94
CA PRO A 13 -6.76 -8.13 -2.45
C PRO A 13 -5.72 -8.48 -3.53
N MET A 14 -5.20 -7.49 -4.25
CA MET A 14 -4.24 -7.73 -5.33
C MET A 14 -2.91 -8.29 -4.84
N GLN A 15 -2.52 -8.01 -3.59
CA GLN A 15 -1.25 -8.49 -3.05
C GLN A 15 -1.36 -9.85 -2.34
N PHE A 16 -2.57 -10.40 -2.24
CA PHE A 16 -2.78 -11.74 -1.67
C PHE A 16 -2.87 -12.75 -2.80
N ASP A 17 -2.05 -13.78 -2.71
CA ASP A 17 -2.02 -14.86 -3.70
C ASP A 17 -3.04 -15.97 -3.42
N ARG A 18 -3.64 -15.97 -2.23
CA ARG A 18 -4.64 -16.96 -1.81
C ARG A 18 -5.87 -16.30 -1.24
N PRO A 19 -7.08 -16.68 -1.71
CA PRO A 19 -8.32 -16.17 -1.13
C PRO A 19 -8.46 -16.40 0.38
N GLU A 20 -7.94 -17.53 0.88
CA GLU A 20 -7.99 -17.85 2.31
C GLU A 20 -7.20 -16.84 3.14
N ASP A 21 -6.04 -16.46 2.67
CA ASP A 21 -5.19 -15.49 3.37
C ASP A 21 -5.86 -14.13 3.43
N LEU A 22 -6.48 -13.73 2.34
CA LEU A 22 -7.24 -12.49 2.29
C LEU A 22 -8.42 -12.51 3.27
N ALA A 23 -9.16 -13.62 3.31
CA ALA A 23 -10.32 -13.75 4.17
C ALA A 23 -9.95 -13.74 5.66
N ARG A 24 -8.76 -14.25 5.99
CA ARG A 24 -8.27 -14.31 7.37
C ARG A 24 -7.62 -13.02 7.85
N TYR A 25 -7.32 -12.11 6.95
CA TYR A 25 -6.64 -10.88 7.34
C TYR A 25 -7.53 -10.05 8.26
N PRO A 26 -7.01 -9.60 9.42
CA PRO A 26 -7.83 -8.85 10.38
C PRO A 26 -8.38 -7.56 9.81
N ARG A 27 -9.65 -7.30 10.11
CA ARG A 27 -10.33 -6.07 9.70
C ARG A 27 -10.92 -5.42 10.93
N THR A 28 -10.14 -4.52 11.54
CA THR A 28 -10.47 -3.89 12.83
C THR A 28 -10.53 -2.37 12.66
N LEU A 29 -11.27 -1.91 11.64
CA LEU A 29 -11.30 -0.49 11.26
C LEU A 29 -11.69 0.42 12.42
N GLN A 30 -12.73 0.07 13.17
CA GLN A 30 -13.19 0.91 14.28
C GLN A 30 -12.14 1.03 15.38
N GLU A 31 -11.54 -0.10 15.77
CA GLU A 31 -10.47 -0.10 16.77
C GLU A 31 -9.26 0.68 16.29
N ASP A 32 -8.89 0.52 15.02
CA ASP A 32 -7.78 1.23 14.42
C ASP A 32 -8.03 2.75 14.42
N CYS A 33 -9.24 3.18 14.08
CA CYS A 33 -9.60 4.59 14.10
C CYS A 33 -9.52 5.17 15.51
N GLU A 34 -9.94 4.42 16.53
CA GLU A 34 -9.81 4.86 17.91
C GLU A 34 -8.37 5.05 18.34
N LYS A 35 -7.48 4.12 17.95
CA LYS A 35 -6.06 4.22 18.23
C LYS A 35 -5.43 5.42 17.52
N LEU A 36 -5.79 5.64 16.26
CA LEU A 36 -5.26 6.73 15.46
C LEU A 36 -5.74 8.09 15.96
N ASN A 37 -6.98 8.17 16.46
CA ASN A 37 -7.49 9.39 17.06
C ASN A 37 -6.66 9.80 18.27
N LYS A 38 -6.22 8.84 19.08
CA LYS A 38 -5.33 9.09 20.22
C LYS A 38 -3.96 9.60 19.79
N ARG A 39 -3.53 9.32 18.57
CA ARG A 39 -2.25 9.73 17.99
C ARG A 39 -2.34 11.00 17.17
N LYS A 40 -3.45 11.70 17.23
CA LYS A 40 -3.68 12.98 16.54
C LYS A 40 -3.51 12.91 15.02
N VAL A 41 -4.03 11.84 14.42
CA VAL A 41 -4.12 11.73 12.96
C VAL A 41 -5.27 12.62 12.48
N ASP A 42 -5.02 13.39 11.44
CA ASP A 42 -6.01 14.35 10.92
C ASP A 42 -7.09 13.67 10.09
N LEU A 43 -6.71 12.66 9.28
CA LEU A 43 -7.63 12.00 8.38
C LEU A 43 -7.28 10.53 8.26
N VAL A 44 -8.30 9.68 8.28
CA VAL A 44 -8.16 8.26 7.95
C VAL A 44 -8.81 8.03 6.59
N PHE A 45 -8.02 7.53 5.64
CA PHE A 45 -8.49 7.16 4.32
C PHE A 45 -8.69 5.65 4.27
N ALA A 46 -9.95 5.22 4.34
CA ALA A 46 -10.31 3.80 4.41
C ALA A 46 -11.28 3.43 3.29
N PRO A 47 -10.81 3.38 2.04
CA PRO A 47 -11.68 3.07 0.91
C PRO A 47 -12.09 1.60 0.88
N SER A 48 -13.21 1.31 0.23
CA SER A 48 -13.63 -0.06 -0.03
C SER A 48 -12.86 -0.65 -1.21
N VAL A 49 -12.87 -1.97 -1.31
CA VAL A 49 -12.26 -2.67 -2.45
C VAL A 49 -12.90 -2.21 -3.76
N LYS A 50 -14.21 -2.04 -3.78
CA LYS A 50 -14.92 -1.59 -4.96
C LYS A 50 -14.55 -0.17 -5.39
N GLU A 51 -14.26 0.70 -4.42
CA GLU A 51 -13.83 2.06 -4.72
C GLU A 51 -12.43 2.09 -5.34
N ILE A 52 -11.53 1.24 -4.86
CA ILE A 52 -10.16 1.16 -5.40
C ILE A 52 -10.12 0.38 -6.70
N TYR A 53 -10.86 -0.71 -6.79
CA TYR A 53 -10.90 -1.58 -7.98
C TYR A 53 -12.33 -1.71 -8.50
N PRO A 54 -12.90 -0.65 -9.10
CA PRO A 54 -14.30 -0.69 -9.53
C PRO A 54 -14.59 -1.74 -10.61
N ASN A 55 -13.58 -2.14 -11.34
CA ASN A 55 -13.71 -3.16 -12.40
C ASN A 55 -12.99 -4.48 -12.04
N GLY A 56 -12.72 -4.70 -10.74
CA GLY A 56 -12.00 -5.87 -10.27
C GLY A 56 -10.50 -5.74 -10.42
N THR A 57 -9.77 -6.78 -10.02
CA THR A 57 -8.30 -6.77 -10.05
C THR A 57 -7.71 -7.52 -11.24
N GLU A 58 -8.49 -8.33 -11.92
CA GLU A 58 -7.98 -9.22 -13.00
C GLU A 58 -7.45 -8.47 -14.21
N THR A 59 -8.15 -7.40 -14.60
CA THR A 59 -7.76 -6.60 -15.76
C THR A 59 -7.20 -5.24 -15.37
N HIS A 60 -6.93 -5.03 -14.09
CA HIS A 60 -6.42 -3.76 -13.60
C HIS A 60 -4.99 -3.53 -14.08
N THR A 61 -4.66 -2.28 -14.34
CA THR A 61 -3.28 -1.87 -14.63
C THR A 61 -2.37 -2.22 -13.46
N TYR A 62 -1.21 -2.75 -13.75
CA TYR A 62 -0.20 -3.06 -12.72
C TYR A 62 0.95 -2.07 -12.78
N VAL A 63 1.50 -1.78 -11.60
CA VAL A 63 2.82 -1.15 -11.49
C VAL A 63 3.76 -2.22 -10.94
N ASP A 64 4.74 -2.60 -11.72
CA ASP A 64 5.68 -3.65 -11.35
C ASP A 64 7.10 -3.09 -11.30
N VAL A 65 7.88 -3.54 -10.31
CA VAL A 65 9.29 -3.18 -10.19
C VAL A 65 10.09 -4.44 -10.49
N PRO A 66 10.56 -4.61 -11.75
CA PRO A 66 11.25 -5.84 -12.16
C PRO A 66 12.51 -6.11 -11.33
N GLY A 67 12.76 -7.36 -11.08
CA GLY A 67 13.89 -7.78 -10.25
C GLY A 67 13.51 -7.83 -8.78
N LEU A 68 13.19 -6.69 -8.17
CA LEU A 68 12.81 -6.65 -6.75
C LEU A 68 11.51 -7.39 -6.48
N SER A 69 10.54 -7.30 -7.40
CA SER A 69 9.24 -7.95 -7.20
C SER A 69 9.29 -9.47 -7.23
N THR A 70 10.38 -10.06 -7.74
CA THR A 70 10.54 -11.51 -7.86
C THR A 70 11.62 -12.08 -6.95
N MET A 71 12.26 -11.26 -6.13
CA MET A 71 13.33 -11.70 -5.21
C MET A 71 12.76 -12.03 -3.82
N LEU A 72 13.41 -12.93 -3.10
CA LEU A 72 13.10 -13.28 -1.70
C LEU A 72 11.60 -13.57 -1.51
N GLU A 73 10.89 -12.72 -0.76
CA GLU A 73 9.45 -12.87 -0.53
C GLU A 73 8.66 -12.92 -1.84
N GLY A 74 9.08 -12.15 -2.85
CA GLY A 74 8.44 -12.15 -4.15
C GLY A 74 8.54 -13.48 -4.87
N ALA A 75 9.60 -14.25 -4.63
CA ALA A 75 9.75 -15.59 -5.21
C ALA A 75 8.79 -16.60 -4.57
N SER A 76 8.53 -16.47 -3.27
CA SER A 76 7.62 -17.37 -2.55
C SER A 76 6.15 -16.92 -2.61
N ARG A 77 5.90 -15.66 -2.94
CA ARG A 77 4.56 -15.06 -3.02
C ARG A 77 4.38 -14.34 -4.35
N PRO A 78 4.16 -15.08 -5.46
CA PRO A 78 4.04 -14.48 -6.78
C PRO A 78 2.94 -13.41 -6.83
N GLY A 79 3.25 -12.27 -7.39
CA GLY A 79 2.31 -11.16 -7.52
C GLY A 79 2.15 -10.30 -6.28
N HIS A 80 2.69 -10.71 -5.12
CA HIS A 80 2.55 -9.94 -3.88
C HIS A 80 3.12 -8.52 -4.02
N PHE A 81 4.38 -8.40 -4.41
CA PHE A 81 5.01 -7.09 -4.52
C PHE A 81 4.47 -6.24 -5.66
N ARG A 82 4.04 -6.88 -6.75
CA ARG A 82 3.34 -6.17 -7.83
C ARG A 82 2.03 -5.57 -7.31
N GLY A 83 1.32 -6.29 -6.47
CA GLY A 83 0.14 -5.77 -5.79
C GLY A 83 0.46 -4.60 -4.88
N VAL A 84 1.56 -4.68 -4.12
CA VAL A 84 2.03 -3.62 -3.23
C VAL A 84 2.35 -2.35 -4.02
N SER A 85 3.17 -2.46 -5.06
CA SER A 85 3.56 -1.29 -5.88
C SER A 85 2.36 -0.66 -6.57
N THR A 86 1.40 -1.46 -7.00
CA THR A 86 0.19 -0.98 -7.66
C THR A 86 -0.69 -0.18 -6.70
N ILE A 87 -0.99 -0.72 -5.51
CA ILE A 87 -1.85 -0.01 -4.55
C ILE A 87 -1.17 1.25 -4.02
N VAL A 88 0.13 1.20 -3.74
CA VAL A 88 0.84 2.38 -3.24
C VAL A 88 0.85 3.49 -4.28
N SER A 89 1.04 3.16 -5.56
CA SER A 89 0.96 4.14 -6.65
C SER A 89 -0.42 4.79 -6.69
N LYS A 90 -1.49 4.00 -6.54
CA LYS A 90 -2.85 4.54 -6.51
C LYS A 90 -3.06 5.47 -5.31
N LEU A 91 -2.59 5.08 -4.14
CA LEU A 91 -2.71 5.89 -2.94
C LEU A 91 -1.94 7.21 -3.09
N PHE A 92 -0.75 7.17 -3.69
CA PHE A 92 0.01 8.38 -3.98
C PHE A 92 -0.75 9.32 -4.91
N ASN A 93 -1.40 8.79 -5.94
CA ASN A 93 -2.20 9.61 -6.85
C ASN A 93 -3.45 10.19 -6.19
N LEU A 94 -4.07 9.43 -5.30
CA LEU A 94 -5.31 9.84 -4.63
C LEU A 94 -5.06 10.85 -3.51
N VAL A 95 -4.04 10.63 -2.70
CA VAL A 95 -3.73 11.46 -1.54
C VAL A 95 -2.77 12.59 -1.88
N GLN A 96 -1.83 12.35 -2.79
CA GLN A 96 -0.78 13.28 -3.21
C GLN A 96 0.03 13.80 -2.01
N PRO A 97 0.65 12.89 -1.24
CA PRO A 97 1.41 13.30 -0.06
C PRO A 97 2.76 13.91 -0.46
N ASP A 98 3.31 14.72 0.44
CA ASP A 98 4.71 15.19 0.31
C ASP A 98 5.68 14.18 0.91
N ILE A 99 5.25 13.50 1.97
CA ILE A 99 6.05 12.51 2.70
C ILE A 99 5.20 11.27 2.89
N ALA A 100 5.78 10.10 2.61
CA ALA A 100 5.14 8.82 2.86
C ALA A 100 5.99 8.01 3.84
N CYS A 101 5.36 7.53 4.91
CA CYS A 101 6.01 6.72 5.94
C CYS A 101 5.53 5.29 5.85
N PHE A 102 6.45 4.34 5.90
CA PHE A 102 6.16 2.92 5.90
C PHE A 102 6.84 2.26 7.09
N GLY A 103 6.27 1.15 7.56
CA GLY A 103 6.91 0.36 8.59
C GLY A 103 8.22 -0.24 8.09
N ASP A 104 9.19 -0.36 8.98
CA ASP A 104 10.50 -0.90 8.66
C ASP A 104 10.60 -2.42 8.82
N LYS A 105 9.51 -3.09 9.12
CA LYS A 105 9.46 -4.54 9.30
C LYS A 105 9.86 -5.32 8.05
N GLU A 106 9.64 -4.72 6.90
CA GLU A 106 9.89 -5.37 5.63
C GLU A 106 10.83 -4.52 4.78
N PHE A 107 12.11 -4.79 4.93
CA PHE A 107 13.16 -4.13 4.17
C PHE A 107 12.90 -4.16 2.66
N GLN A 108 12.40 -5.30 2.16
CA GLN A 108 12.15 -5.47 0.73
C GLN A 108 11.03 -4.56 0.23
N HIS A 109 9.96 -4.37 1.02
CA HIS A 109 8.89 -3.42 0.68
C HIS A 109 9.44 -2.01 0.53
N LEU A 110 10.25 -1.58 1.48
CA LEU A 110 10.79 -0.22 1.48
C LEU A 110 11.72 0.01 0.29
N ALA A 111 12.59 -0.95 0.00
CA ALA A 111 13.50 -0.88 -1.15
C ALA A 111 12.72 -0.79 -2.47
N LEU A 112 11.68 -1.60 -2.60
CA LEU A 112 10.82 -1.62 -3.78
C LEU A 112 10.10 -0.28 -3.97
N LEU A 113 9.55 0.28 -2.91
CA LEU A 113 8.82 1.54 -3.00
C LEU A 113 9.73 2.72 -3.28
N ARG A 114 10.93 2.74 -2.71
CA ARG A 114 11.92 3.78 -3.00
C ARG A 114 12.36 3.75 -4.46
N LYS A 115 12.58 2.55 -5.00
CA LYS A 115 12.94 2.41 -6.41
C LYS A 115 11.80 2.88 -7.31
N MET A 116 10.58 2.49 -6.99
CA MET A 116 9.39 2.91 -7.74
C MET A 116 9.24 4.44 -7.74
N VAL A 117 9.39 5.07 -6.60
CA VAL A 117 9.30 6.54 -6.47
C VAL A 117 10.36 7.21 -7.33
N ALA A 118 11.59 6.73 -7.29
CA ALA A 118 12.67 7.29 -8.08
C ALA A 118 12.44 7.10 -9.59
N ASP A 119 12.09 5.89 -10.00
CA ASP A 119 11.93 5.55 -11.42
C ASP A 119 10.73 6.27 -12.04
N MET A 120 9.64 6.39 -11.30
CA MET A 120 8.40 6.97 -11.81
C MET A 120 8.31 8.48 -11.63
N GLY A 121 9.28 9.08 -10.97
CA GLY A 121 9.33 10.53 -10.81
C GLY A 121 8.28 11.07 -9.83
N PHE A 122 7.87 10.29 -8.84
CA PHE A 122 6.99 10.80 -7.80
C PHE A 122 7.73 11.82 -6.95
N ASP A 123 7.13 12.99 -6.74
CA ASP A 123 7.69 14.03 -5.88
C ASP A 123 7.28 13.78 -4.42
N ILE A 124 7.78 12.67 -3.88
CA ILE A 124 7.41 12.17 -2.55
C ILE A 124 8.68 11.69 -1.84
N GLU A 125 8.86 12.14 -0.62
CA GLU A 125 9.94 11.64 0.24
C GLU A 125 9.44 10.37 0.95
N VAL A 126 10.15 9.27 0.77
CA VAL A 126 9.85 7.99 1.44
C VAL A 126 10.73 7.87 2.68
N VAL A 127 10.08 7.70 3.82
CA VAL A 127 10.77 7.66 5.13
C VAL A 127 10.64 6.30 5.77
#